data_e465d525bef3043db55622ba6f5a128b
#
_entry.id   e465d525bef3043db55622ba6f5a128b
#
_cell.length_a   1.000
_cell.length_b   1.000
_cell.length_c   1.000
_cell.angle_alpha   90.00
_cell.angle_beta   90.00
_cell.angle_gamma   90.00
#
_symmetry.space_group_name_H-M   'P 1'
#
loop_
_entity.id
_entity.type
_entity.pdbx_description
1 polymer ?
#
loop_
_entity_poly.entity_id
_entity_poly.type
_entity_poly.pdbx_seq_one_letter_code
_entity_poly.pdbx_strand_id
1 'polypeptide(L)'
;MSNGKILEQFQNLSRFYSYFSGMKILVIEDEQSLQELIARALLKEHYVVEEASTYGEAWEKLSMFSYDCVLLDIMLPDGNGLDLLKAFRKEGKTLTVIILSARNSLEDKVIGLEEGADDYLPKPFHTAELLARIKSVTRRSSGRGSNEIVYGNVKLNPDSRVVEVGGKALTLVKKEYDILQYFLLRPGHMVDKSVLAEAVWGDDIYLTDNFDFIYSQVKNLRKKLEEAGADIEIKSVYGFGYKLVTKE
;
A
#
# COMPACT_ATOMS: atom_id res chain seq x y z
N MET A 1 7.29 -30.70 -19.21
CA MET A 1 6.01 -29.95 -19.22
C MET A 1 5.55 -29.57 -17.80
N SER A 2 6.41 -29.07 -16.92
CA SER A 2 6.03 -28.83 -15.52
C SER A 2 6.32 -27.41 -15.00
N ASN A 3 7.33 -26.71 -15.54
CA ASN A 3 7.75 -25.43 -14.98
C ASN A 3 6.80 -24.25 -15.31
N GLY A 4 6.12 -24.26 -16.45
CA GLY A 4 5.21 -23.18 -16.83
C GLY A 4 3.95 -23.09 -15.95
N LYS A 5 3.35 -24.22 -15.58
CA LYS A 5 2.19 -24.26 -14.68
C LYS A 5 2.51 -23.87 -13.24
N ILE A 6 3.71 -24.17 -12.79
CA ILE A 6 4.17 -23.79 -11.44
C ILE A 6 4.41 -22.28 -11.39
N LEU A 7 5.06 -21.70 -12.40
CA LEU A 7 5.24 -20.24 -12.52
C LEU A 7 3.91 -19.49 -12.64
N GLU A 8 2.96 -20.01 -13.42
CA GLU A 8 1.62 -19.43 -13.56
C GLU A 8 0.81 -19.53 -12.25
N GLN A 9 0.97 -20.62 -11.51
CA GLN A 9 0.35 -20.81 -10.20
C GLN A 9 0.97 -19.89 -9.14
N PHE A 10 2.29 -19.66 -9.17
CA PHE A 10 2.97 -18.70 -8.30
C PHE A 10 2.65 -17.25 -8.68
N GLN A 11 2.54 -16.92 -9.98
CA GLN A 11 2.10 -15.60 -10.44
C GLN A 11 0.61 -15.34 -10.06
N ASN A 12 -0.24 -16.35 -10.12
CA ASN A 12 -1.63 -16.25 -9.64
C ASN A 12 -1.71 -16.17 -8.11
N LEU A 13 -0.84 -16.87 -7.37
CA LEU A 13 -0.72 -16.73 -5.91
C LEU A 13 -0.17 -15.35 -5.52
N SER A 14 0.82 -14.80 -6.21
CA SER A 14 1.33 -13.46 -5.94
C SER A 14 0.29 -12.38 -6.28
N ARG A 15 -0.47 -12.56 -7.37
CA ARG A 15 -1.65 -11.76 -7.67
C ARG A 15 -2.75 -11.93 -6.60
N PHE A 16 -2.94 -13.14 -6.08
CA PHE A 16 -3.91 -13.45 -5.03
C PHE A 16 -3.51 -12.78 -3.70
N TYR A 17 -2.22 -12.77 -3.33
CA TYR A 17 -1.71 -12.09 -2.15
C TYR A 17 -1.70 -10.57 -2.30
N SER A 18 -1.39 -10.03 -3.48
CA SER A 18 -1.52 -8.60 -3.80
C SER A 18 -2.97 -8.11 -3.68
N TYR A 19 -3.94 -9.01 -3.83
CA TYR A 19 -5.36 -8.73 -3.66
C TYR A 19 -5.81 -8.65 -2.19
N PHE A 20 -5.05 -9.20 -1.23
CA PHE A 20 -5.47 -9.31 0.18
C PHE A 20 -4.88 -8.26 1.11
N SER A 21 -3.94 -7.43 0.65
CA SER A 21 -3.21 -6.55 1.55
C SER A 21 -3.08 -5.13 1.00
N GLY A 22 -2.91 -4.19 1.90
CA GLY A 22 -2.53 -2.83 1.59
C GLY A 22 -1.27 -2.78 0.71
N MET A 23 -0.89 -1.59 0.28
CA MET A 23 0.28 -1.34 -0.55
C MET A 23 1.49 -2.15 -0.05
N LYS A 24 2.09 -2.96 -0.92
CA LYS A 24 3.20 -3.86 -0.60
C LYS A 24 4.53 -3.18 -0.85
N ILE A 25 5.34 -3.05 0.19
CA ILE A 25 6.64 -2.38 0.15
C ILE A 25 7.75 -3.39 0.44
N LEU A 26 8.78 -3.40 -0.41
CA LEU A 26 10.02 -4.13 -0.13
C LEU A 26 11.06 -3.16 0.43
N VAL A 27 11.62 -3.49 1.59
CA VAL A 27 12.72 -2.77 2.24
C VAL A 27 13.99 -3.55 2.01
N ILE A 28 14.94 -2.97 1.25
CA ILE A 28 16.24 -3.56 0.94
C ILE A 28 17.29 -2.73 1.70
N GLU A 29 17.76 -3.26 2.83
CA GLU A 29 18.62 -2.58 3.78
C GLU A 29 19.40 -3.62 4.57
N ASP A 30 20.73 -3.50 4.67
CA ASP A 30 21.58 -4.46 5.39
C ASP A 30 21.76 -4.09 6.87
N GLU A 31 21.56 -2.83 7.25
CA GLU A 31 21.59 -2.42 8.65
C GLU A 31 20.27 -2.84 9.34
N GLN A 32 20.31 -3.93 10.08
CA GLN A 32 19.14 -4.53 10.73
C GLN A 32 18.35 -3.51 11.59
N SER A 33 19.04 -2.66 12.34
CA SER A 33 18.38 -1.66 13.22
C SER A 33 17.56 -0.64 12.41
N LEU A 34 18.07 -0.21 11.28
CA LEU A 34 17.38 0.71 10.37
C LEU A 34 16.25 0.01 9.62
N GLN A 35 16.48 -1.21 9.15
CA GLN A 35 15.48 -2.04 8.49
C GLN A 35 14.26 -2.25 9.39
N GLU A 36 14.47 -2.67 10.66
CA GLU A 36 13.39 -2.82 11.65
C GLU A 36 12.68 -1.51 11.98
N LEU A 37 13.40 -0.38 12.05
CA LEU A 37 12.81 0.94 12.27
C LEU A 37 11.86 1.32 11.13
N ILE A 38 12.31 1.14 9.89
CA ILE A 38 11.51 1.39 8.68
C ILE A 38 10.30 0.47 8.66
N ALA A 39 10.50 -0.84 8.86
CA ALA A 39 9.42 -1.83 8.84
C ALA A 39 8.33 -1.50 9.86
N ARG A 40 8.70 -1.19 11.11
CA ARG A 40 7.75 -0.77 12.15
C ARG A 40 6.96 0.49 11.77
N ALA A 41 7.61 1.48 11.18
CA ALA A 41 6.92 2.70 10.74
C ALA A 41 5.93 2.43 9.61
N LEU A 42 6.28 1.55 8.66
CA LEU A 42 5.42 1.15 7.55
C LEU A 42 4.23 0.31 8.01
N LEU A 43 4.46 -0.66 8.88
CA LEU A 43 3.39 -1.51 9.45
C LEU A 43 2.36 -0.67 10.22
N LYS A 44 2.81 0.36 10.96
CA LYS A 44 1.91 1.31 11.65
C LYS A 44 1.01 2.09 10.69
N GLU A 45 1.47 2.33 9.46
CA GLU A 45 0.67 2.94 8.38
C GLU A 45 -0.11 1.90 7.56
N HIS A 46 -0.21 0.66 8.05
CA HIS A 46 -0.92 -0.47 7.42
C HIS A 46 -0.38 -0.90 6.05
N TYR A 47 0.89 -0.67 5.76
CA TYR A 47 1.56 -1.26 4.61
C TYR A 47 1.90 -2.73 4.87
N VAL A 48 1.94 -3.53 3.81
CA VAL A 48 2.54 -4.86 3.84
C VAL A 48 4.02 -4.70 3.58
N VAL A 49 4.84 -5.19 4.49
CA VAL A 49 6.29 -5.03 4.44
C VAL A 49 6.96 -6.38 4.23
N GLU A 50 7.83 -6.44 3.24
CA GLU A 50 8.82 -7.49 3.10
C GLU A 50 10.21 -6.87 3.18
N GLU A 51 11.17 -7.65 3.66
CA GLU A 51 12.53 -7.20 3.95
C GLU A 51 13.53 -8.06 3.17
N ALA A 52 14.63 -7.44 2.74
CA ALA A 52 15.78 -8.12 2.18
C ALA A 52 17.04 -7.43 2.69
N SER A 53 18.05 -8.20 3.09
CA SER A 53 19.29 -7.67 3.66
C SER A 53 20.48 -7.79 2.70
N THR A 54 20.28 -8.42 1.57
CA THR A 54 21.32 -8.68 0.57
C THR A 54 20.81 -8.43 -0.86
N TYR A 55 21.74 -8.23 -1.79
CA TYR A 55 21.42 -8.12 -3.21
C TYR A 55 20.74 -9.41 -3.71
N GLY A 56 21.24 -10.58 -3.31
CA GLY A 56 20.70 -11.88 -3.73
C GLY A 56 19.25 -12.08 -3.28
N GLU A 57 18.94 -11.79 -2.01
CA GLU A 57 17.56 -11.84 -1.48
C GLU A 57 16.63 -10.85 -2.20
N ALA A 58 17.11 -9.64 -2.43
CA ALA A 58 16.36 -8.61 -3.13
C ALA A 58 16.05 -9.03 -4.57
N TRP A 59 17.04 -9.58 -5.28
CA TRP A 59 16.89 -10.11 -6.64
C TRP A 59 15.84 -11.21 -6.70
N GLU A 60 15.90 -12.19 -5.80
CA GLU A 60 14.94 -13.29 -5.73
C GLU A 60 13.52 -12.77 -5.52
N LYS A 61 13.32 -11.91 -4.51
CA LYS A 61 12.01 -11.34 -4.20
C LYS A 61 11.44 -10.49 -5.34
N LEU A 62 12.24 -9.62 -5.94
CA LEU A 62 11.82 -8.77 -7.07
C LEU A 62 11.58 -9.58 -8.35
N SER A 63 12.19 -10.76 -8.47
CA SER A 63 11.94 -11.67 -9.60
C SER A 63 10.64 -12.43 -9.44
N MET A 64 10.28 -12.81 -8.21
CA MET A 64 9.11 -13.66 -7.92
C MET A 64 7.84 -12.86 -7.61
N PHE A 65 7.97 -11.67 -7.02
CA PHE A 65 6.85 -10.89 -6.50
C PHE A 65 6.78 -9.48 -7.08
N SER A 66 5.59 -8.89 -7.01
CA SER A 66 5.37 -7.49 -7.36
C SER A 66 5.24 -6.64 -6.10
N TYR A 67 5.80 -5.44 -6.13
CA TYR A 67 5.76 -4.47 -5.05
C TYR A 67 5.27 -3.12 -5.57
N ASP A 68 4.53 -2.39 -4.75
CA ASP A 68 4.05 -1.05 -5.08
C ASP A 68 5.15 0.00 -4.90
N CYS A 69 6.08 -0.25 -3.97
CA CYS A 69 7.26 0.57 -3.75
C CYS A 69 8.42 -0.28 -3.25
N VAL A 70 9.63 0.09 -3.64
CA VAL A 70 10.89 -0.50 -3.16
C VAL A 70 11.71 0.59 -2.50
N LEU A 71 12.11 0.37 -1.27
CA LEU A 71 13.10 1.17 -0.57
C LEU A 71 14.43 0.46 -0.75
N LEU A 72 15.42 1.14 -1.35
CA LEU A 72 16.64 0.50 -1.83
C LEU A 72 17.87 1.19 -1.26
N ASP A 73 18.64 0.50 -0.42
CA ASP A 73 20.01 0.93 -0.14
C ASP A 73 20.92 0.65 -1.33
N ILE A 74 21.84 1.57 -1.59
CA ILE A 74 22.88 1.42 -2.61
C ILE A 74 23.94 0.42 -2.16
N MET A 75 24.30 0.44 -0.87
CA MET A 75 25.43 -0.33 -0.34
C MET A 75 24.90 -1.61 0.31
N LEU A 76 24.97 -2.72 -0.41
CA LEU A 76 24.62 -4.03 0.10
C LEU A 76 25.88 -4.90 0.26
N PRO A 77 25.91 -5.86 1.20
CA PRO A 77 27.11 -6.63 1.51
C PRO A 77 27.62 -7.49 0.34
N ASP A 78 26.74 -7.88 -0.57
CA ASP A 78 27.01 -8.76 -1.70
C ASP A 78 26.82 -8.11 -3.08
N GLY A 79 26.56 -6.77 -3.13
CA GLY A 79 26.36 -6.08 -4.40
C GLY A 79 26.01 -4.61 -4.28
N ASN A 80 25.76 -3.98 -5.42
CA ASN A 80 25.38 -2.57 -5.48
C ASN A 80 23.88 -2.46 -5.83
N GLY A 81 23.08 -1.78 -4.98
CA GLY A 81 21.65 -1.57 -5.21
C GLY A 81 21.33 -0.87 -6.53
N LEU A 82 22.20 0.04 -7.02
CA LEU A 82 22.00 0.67 -8.33
C LEU A 82 22.07 -0.33 -9.47
N ASP A 83 22.90 -1.36 -9.37
CA ASP A 83 22.98 -2.40 -10.42
C ASP A 83 21.69 -3.25 -10.41
N LEU A 84 21.10 -3.47 -9.24
CA LEU A 84 19.79 -4.11 -9.11
C LEU A 84 18.71 -3.28 -9.84
N LEU A 85 18.65 -1.99 -9.58
CA LEU A 85 17.71 -1.07 -10.23
C LEU A 85 17.86 -1.08 -11.75
N LYS A 86 19.11 -0.93 -12.25
CA LYS A 86 19.43 -0.97 -13.69
C LYS A 86 18.95 -2.26 -14.36
N ALA A 87 19.22 -3.40 -13.72
CA ALA A 87 18.82 -4.70 -14.25
C ALA A 87 17.30 -4.79 -14.43
N PHE A 88 16.52 -4.38 -13.43
CA PHE A 88 15.06 -4.43 -13.50
C PHE A 88 14.47 -3.40 -14.47
N ARG A 89 15.07 -2.20 -14.60
CA ARG A 89 14.68 -1.21 -15.62
C ARG A 89 14.93 -1.75 -17.02
N LYS A 90 16.06 -2.42 -17.23
CA LYS A 90 16.40 -3.05 -18.54
C LYS A 90 15.44 -4.17 -18.92
N GLU A 91 14.88 -4.88 -17.95
CA GLU A 91 13.83 -5.90 -18.16
C GLU A 91 12.43 -5.27 -18.41
N GLY A 92 12.32 -3.94 -18.44
CA GLY A 92 11.06 -3.24 -18.64
C GLY A 92 10.12 -3.24 -17.44
N LYS A 93 10.60 -3.60 -16.25
CA LYS A 93 9.80 -3.59 -15.04
C LYS A 93 9.60 -2.16 -14.53
N THR A 94 8.34 -1.78 -14.36
CA THR A 94 7.95 -0.48 -13.79
C THR A 94 7.85 -0.58 -12.27
N LEU A 95 9.00 -0.56 -11.60
CA LEU A 95 9.07 -0.50 -10.14
C LEU A 95 9.09 0.96 -9.67
N THR A 96 8.32 1.28 -8.63
CA THR A 96 8.50 2.56 -7.92
C THR A 96 9.62 2.38 -6.90
N VAL A 97 10.72 3.14 -7.05
CA VAL A 97 11.93 2.97 -6.23
C VAL A 97 12.31 4.28 -5.56
N ILE A 98 12.49 4.23 -4.23
CA ILE A 98 13.14 5.29 -3.45
C ILE A 98 14.50 4.77 -3.01
N ILE A 99 15.56 5.47 -3.40
CA ILE A 99 16.91 5.16 -2.94
C ILE A 99 17.11 5.72 -1.53
N LEU A 100 17.61 4.87 -0.63
CA LEU A 100 18.08 5.26 0.70
C LEU A 100 19.61 5.18 0.71
N SER A 101 20.33 6.25 1.01
CA SER A 101 21.80 6.20 0.93
C SER A 101 22.49 7.14 1.88
N ALA A 102 23.62 6.69 2.43
CA ALA A 102 24.55 7.55 3.17
C ALA A 102 25.30 8.56 2.27
N ARG A 103 25.31 8.32 0.94
CA ARG A 103 25.89 9.24 -0.03
C ARG A 103 24.98 10.45 -0.18
N ASN A 104 25.51 11.63 0.06
CA ASN A 104 24.71 12.87 0.11
C ASN A 104 25.18 13.92 -0.91
N SER A 105 26.13 13.58 -1.81
CA SER A 105 26.56 14.51 -2.86
C SER A 105 25.44 14.76 -3.85
N LEU A 106 25.47 15.91 -4.50
CA LEU A 106 24.52 16.24 -5.56
C LEU A 106 24.66 15.24 -6.73
N GLU A 107 25.91 14.85 -7.02
CA GLU A 107 26.25 13.91 -8.10
C GLU A 107 25.63 12.53 -7.84
N ASP A 108 25.72 11.98 -6.61
CA ASP A 108 25.13 10.69 -6.28
C ASP A 108 23.58 10.70 -6.43
N LYS A 109 22.95 11.81 -6.05
CA LYS A 109 21.50 11.98 -6.22
C LYS A 109 21.08 12.01 -7.69
N VAL A 110 21.84 12.77 -8.50
CA VAL A 110 21.59 12.86 -9.94
C VAL A 110 21.73 11.49 -10.59
N ILE A 111 22.82 10.78 -10.32
CA ILE A 111 23.07 9.43 -10.83
C ILE A 111 21.92 8.48 -10.45
N GLY A 112 21.49 8.45 -9.19
CA GLY A 112 20.42 7.58 -8.72
C GLY A 112 19.09 7.83 -9.46
N LEU A 113 18.75 9.11 -9.71
CA LEU A 113 17.53 9.50 -10.42
C LEU A 113 17.65 9.22 -11.93
N GLU A 114 18.80 9.44 -12.54
CA GLU A 114 19.05 9.13 -13.97
C GLU A 114 18.98 7.62 -14.25
N GLU A 115 19.39 6.80 -13.28
CA GLU A 115 19.27 5.33 -13.37
C GLU A 115 17.82 4.82 -13.17
N GLY A 116 16.89 5.75 -12.98
CA GLY A 116 15.45 5.46 -12.98
C GLY A 116 14.84 5.29 -11.60
N ALA A 117 15.46 5.78 -10.53
CA ALA A 117 14.77 5.92 -9.25
C ALA A 117 13.72 7.04 -9.30
N ASP A 118 12.62 6.85 -8.57
CA ASP A 118 11.52 7.82 -8.51
C ASP A 118 11.76 8.91 -7.46
N ASP A 119 12.61 8.63 -6.45
CA ASP A 119 13.06 9.59 -5.45
C ASP A 119 14.37 9.12 -4.80
N TYR A 120 15.00 10.04 -4.05
CA TYR A 120 16.25 9.81 -3.33
C TYR A 120 16.17 10.43 -1.95
N LEU A 121 16.42 9.64 -0.89
CA LEU A 121 16.38 10.07 0.50
C LEU A 121 17.74 9.80 1.17
N PRO A 122 18.51 10.84 1.50
CA PRO A 122 19.80 10.67 2.18
C PRO A 122 19.62 10.21 3.62
N LYS A 123 20.50 9.34 4.08
CA LYS A 123 20.65 8.95 5.49
C LYS A 123 21.53 9.97 6.23
N PRO A 124 21.23 10.35 7.49
CA PRO A 124 20.05 9.95 8.27
C PRO A 124 18.79 10.74 7.90
N PHE A 125 17.63 10.10 8.03
CA PHE A 125 16.33 10.69 7.73
C PHE A 125 15.31 10.47 8.86
N HIS A 126 14.25 11.25 8.87
CA HIS A 126 13.11 11.02 9.74
C HIS A 126 12.10 10.10 9.07
N THR A 127 11.51 9.17 9.83
CA THR A 127 10.48 8.25 9.32
C THR A 127 9.28 8.98 8.72
N ALA A 128 8.90 10.14 9.27
CA ALA A 128 7.84 10.98 8.72
C ALA A 128 8.17 11.50 7.30
N GLU A 129 9.43 11.82 7.01
CA GLU A 129 9.88 12.22 5.68
C GLU A 129 9.80 11.03 4.70
N LEU A 130 10.30 9.86 5.11
CA LEU A 130 10.21 8.64 4.32
C LEU A 130 8.76 8.32 3.94
N LEU A 131 7.83 8.34 4.90
CA LEU A 131 6.41 8.09 4.66
C LEU A 131 5.78 9.10 3.69
N ALA A 132 6.13 10.39 3.81
CA ALA A 132 5.65 11.42 2.89
C ALA A 132 6.16 11.19 1.46
N ARG A 133 7.41 10.77 1.29
CA ARG A 133 8.01 10.46 -0.01
C ARG A 133 7.38 9.22 -0.64
N ILE A 134 7.18 8.14 0.13
CA ILE A 134 6.46 6.94 -0.34
C ILE A 134 5.08 7.34 -0.88
N LYS A 135 4.30 8.09 -0.11
CA LYS A 135 2.99 8.59 -0.56
C LYS A 135 3.07 9.42 -1.84
N SER A 136 4.13 10.22 -2.01
CA SER A 136 4.35 11.05 -3.19
C SER A 136 4.68 10.24 -4.44
N VAL A 137 5.63 9.29 -4.36
CA VAL A 137 6.08 8.51 -5.54
C VAL A 137 5.03 7.51 -5.99
N THR A 138 4.36 6.83 -5.05
CA THR A 138 3.31 5.85 -5.37
C THR A 138 2.08 6.50 -5.99
N ARG A 139 1.75 7.73 -5.62
CA ARG A 139 0.73 8.55 -6.29
C ARG A 139 1.09 8.81 -7.76
N ARG A 140 2.34 9.17 -8.06
CA ARG A 140 2.81 9.43 -9.43
C ARG A 140 2.79 8.18 -10.30
N SER A 141 3.24 7.04 -9.77
CA SER A 141 3.31 5.78 -10.51
C SER A 141 1.94 5.19 -10.86
N SER A 142 0.90 5.48 -10.06
CA SER A 142 -0.46 5.02 -10.35
C SER A 142 -1.15 5.79 -11.49
N GLY A 143 -0.46 6.71 -12.16
CA GLY A 143 -1.03 7.54 -13.25
C GLY A 143 -2.14 8.51 -12.80
N ARG A 144 -2.36 8.60 -11.48
CA ARG A 144 -3.40 9.44 -10.89
C ARG A 144 -2.77 10.76 -10.46
N GLY A 145 -2.91 11.77 -11.29
CA GLY A 145 -2.49 13.15 -10.99
C GLY A 145 -3.21 13.77 -9.77
N SER A 146 -4.24 13.10 -9.25
CA SER A 146 -4.94 13.42 -8.00
C SER A 146 -4.82 12.25 -7.03
N ASN A 147 -4.73 12.54 -5.73
CA ASN A 147 -4.72 11.55 -4.63
C ASN A 147 -6.08 10.81 -4.48
N GLU A 148 -6.92 10.84 -5.53
CA GLU A 148 -8.28 10.31 -5.48
C GLU A 148 -8.29 8.78 -5.61
N ILE A 149 -8.91 8.12 -4.64
CA ILE A 149 -9.25 6.72 -4.71
C ILE A 149 -10.62 6.64 -5.38
N VAL A 150 -10.72 5.95 -6.52
CA VAL A 150 -11.96 5.84 -7.29
C VAL A 150 -12.38 4.38 -7.38
N TYR A 151 -13.62 4.09 -6.99
CA TYR A 151 -14.23 2.79 -7.20
C TYR A 151 -15.74 2.98 -7.48
N GLY A 152 -16.18 2.48 -8.64
CA GLY A 152 -17.49 2.84 -9.19
C GLY A 152 -17.61 4.35 -9.41
N ASN A 153 -18.75 4.93 -9.01
CA ASN A 153 -18.99 6.37 -9.06
C ASN A 153 -18.57 7.12 -7.79
N VAL A 154 -17.86 6.43 -6.86
CA VAL A 154 -17.37 7.01 -5.61
C VAL A 154 -15.92 7.42 -5.76
N LYS A 155 -15.62 8.67 -5.38
CA LYS A 155 -14.27 9.23 -5.32
C LYS A 155 -13.97 9.66 -3.88
N LEU A 156 -12.80 9.33 -3.39
CA LEU A 156 -12.31 9.74 -2.08
C LEU A 156 -10.93 10.38 -2.25
N ASN A 157 -10.78 11.61 -1.78
CA ASN A 157 -9.49 12.29 -1.74
C ASN A 157 -8.94 12.24 -0.30
N PRO A 158 -7.85 11.48 -0.03
CA PRO A 158 -7.30 11.33 1.31
C PRO A 158 -6.71 12.62 1.90
N ASP A 159 -6.18 13.51 1.05
CA ASP A 159 -5.51 14.73 1.50
C ASP A 159 -6.53 15.76 2.02
N SER A 160 -7.58 15.98 1.25
CA SER A 160 -8.67 16.91 1.62
C SER A 160 -9.75 16.26 2.47
N ARG A 161 -9.76 14.93 2.60
CA ARG A 161 -10.82 14.11 3.22
C ARG A 161 -12.20 14.32 2.61
N VAL A 162 -12.24 14.69 1.33
CA VAL A 162 -13.47 14.86 0.58
C VAL A 162 -13.88 13.53 -0.03
N VAL A 163 -15.16 13.21 0.08
CA VAL A 163 -15.80 12.08 -0.60
C VAL A 163 -16.84 12.62 -1.56
N GLU A 164 -16.87 12.12 -2.77
CA GLU A 164 -17.87 12.43 -3.79
C GLU A 164 -18.53 11.16 -4.31
N VAL A 165 -19.82 11.26 -4.60
CA VAL A 165 -20.60 10.20 -5.27
C VAL A 165 -21.26 10.82 -6.49
N GLY A 166 -20.90 10.32 -7.70
CA GLY A 166 -21.41 10.90 -8.95
C GLY A 166 -21.11 12.40 -9.09
N GLY A 167 -19.98 12.89 -8.57
CA GLY A 167 -19.56 14.29 -8.60
C GLY A 167 -20.23 15.19 -7.55
N LYS A 168 -21.01 14.63 -6.62
CA LYS A 168 -21.63 15.37 -5.51
C LYS A 168 -20.94 15.02 -4.20
N ALA A 169 -20.61 16.03 -3.39
CA ALA A 169 -19.97 15.81 -2.09
C ALA A 169 -20.85 15.02 -1.13
N LEU A 170 -20.25 14.01 -0.48
CA LEU A 170 -20.87 13.19 0.55
C LEU A 170 -20.25 13.49 1.92
N THR A 171 -21.07 13.92 2.87
CA THR A 171 -20.60 14.22 4.23
C THR A 171 -20.60 12.96 5.11
N LEU A 172 -19.43 12.55 5.55
CA LEU A 172 -19.22 11.42 6.45
C LEU A 172 -18.64 11.90 7.78
N VAL A 173 -19.01 11.23 8.87
CA VAL A 173 -18.27 11.38 10.13
C VAL A 173 -16.96 10.61 10.06
N LYS A 174 -16.00 10.96 10.93
CA LYS A 174 -14.63 10.41 10.88
C LYS A 174 -14.58 8.88 10.70
N LYS A 175 -15.33 8.14 11.51
CA LYS A 175 -15.32 6.66 11.47
C LYS A 175 -15.95 6.08 10.20
N GLU A 176 -16.99 6.70 9.67
CA GLU A 176 -17.59 6.31 8.38
C GLU A 176 -16.59 6.56 7.23
N TYR A 177 -15.87 7.69 7.28
CA TYR A 177 -14.82 8.01 6.32
C TYR A 177 -13.69 6.98 6.39
N ASP A 178 -13.17 6.68 7.59
CA ASP A 178 -12.07 5.73 7.79
C ASP A 178 -12.47 4.31 7.30
N ILE A 179 -13.71 3.88 7.56
CA ILE A 179 -14.28 2.62 7.05
C ILE A 179 -14.35 2.62 5.52
N LEU A 180 -14.89 3.70 4.92
CA LEU A 180 -15.01 3.79 3.47
C LEU A 180 -13.63 3.78 2.81
N GLN A 181 -12.68 4.55 3.31
CA GLN A 181 -11.30 4.56 2.83
C GLN A 181 -10.66 3.18 2.91
N TYR A 182 -10.86 2.47 4.02
CA TYR A 182 -10.35 1.13 4.22
C TYR A 182 -10.83 0.16 3.14
N PHE A 183 -12.13 0.22 2.82
CA PHE A 183 -12.72 -0.63 1.78
C PHE A 183 -12.35 -0.20 0.36
N LEU A 184 -12.28 1.10 0.08
CA LEU A 184 -11.90 1.61 -1.25
C LEU A 184 -10.46 1.28 -1.63
N LEU A 185 -9.58 1.12 -0.64
CA LEU A 185 -8.22 0.62 -0.85
C LEU A 185 -8.17 -0.90 -1.10
N ARG A 186 -9.28 -1.61 -0.81
CA ARG A 186 -9.38 -3.07 -0.88
C ARG A 186 -10.71 -3.52 -1.54
N PRO A 187 -11.02 -3.05 -2.75
CA PRO A 187 -12.30 -3.38 -3.38
C PRO A 187 -12.36 -4.87 -3.69
N GLY A 188 -13.50 -5.48 -3.42
CA GLY A 188 -13.74 -6.90 -3.67
C GLY A 188 -13.17 -7.84 -2.59
N HIS A 189 -12.41 -7.33 -1.59
CA HIS A 189 -11.82 -8.16 -0.54
C HIS A 189 -12.78 -8.36 0.62
N MET A 190 -12.69 -9.56 1.19
CA MET A 190 -13.37 -9.86 2.44
C MET A 190 -12.54 -9.34 3.62
N VAL A 191 -13.18 -8.58 4.48
CA VAL A 191 -12.57 -7.98 5.66
C VAL A 191 -13.26 -8.52 6.90
N ASP A 192 -12.50 -9.20 7.76
CA ASP A 192 -13.00 -9.65 9.05
C ASP A 192 -13.36 -8.45 9.94
N LYS A 193 -14.34 -8.64 10.83
CA LYS A 193 -14.81 -7.58 11.73
C LYS A 193 -13.74 -7.11 12.69
N SER A 194 -12.94 -8.02 13.22
CA SER A 194 -11.85 -7.70 14.14
C SER A 194 -10.75 -6.90 13.43
N VAL A 195 -10.40 -7.29 12.22
CA VAL A 195 -9.42 -6.58 11.38
C VAL A 195 -9.92 -5.16 11.01
N LEU A 196 -11.20 -5.02 10.65
CA LEU A 196 -11.79 -3.71 10.40
C LEU A 196 -11.79 -2.84 11.65
N ALA A 197 -12.12 -3.46 12.78
CA ALA A 197 -12.14 -2.80 14.07
C ALA A 197 -10.76 -2.27 14.46
N GLU A 198 -9.74 -3.10 14.41
CA GLU A 198 -8.35 -2.73 14.69
C GLU A 198 -7.87 -1.61 13.76
N ALA A 199 -8.12 -1.74 12.45
CA ALA A 199 -7.71 -0.76 11.45
C ALA A 199 -8.34 0.64 11.63
N VAL A 200 -9.59 0.71 12.13
CA VAL A 200 -10.35 1.97 12.24
C VAL A 200 -10.32 2.56 13.64
N TRP A 201 -10.23 1.74 14.69
CA TRP A 201 -10.25 2.18 16.08
C TRP A 201 -8.89 2.05 16.79
N GLY A 202 -7.94 1.27 16.24
CA GLY A 202 -6.63 1.04 16.84
C GLY A 202 -6.68 0.16 18.10
N ASP A 203 -5.67 0.30 18.95
CA ASP A 203 -5.48 -0.53 20.14
C ASP A 203 -6.58 -0.36 21.22
N ASP A 204 -7.42 0.68 21.12
CA ASP A 204 -8.54 0.92 22.06
C ASP A 204 -9.61 -0.18 22.01
N ILE A 205 -9.52 -1.11 21.05
CA ILE A 205 -10.48 -2.20 20.83
C ILE A 205 -10.40 -3.31 21.83
N TYR A 206 -9.23 -3.56 22.39
CA TYR A 206 -9.01 -4.66 23.36
C TYR A 206 -9.81 -4.50 24.68
N LEU A 207 -10.52 -3.39 24.85
CA LEU A 207 -11.37 -3.11 26.01
C LEU A 207 -12.86 -3.41 25.79
N THR A 208 -13.26 -3.87 24.60
CA THR A 208 -14.68 -4.09 24.26
C THR A 208 -14.92 -5.47 23.67
N ASP A 209 -15.63 -6.32 24.41
CA ASP A 209 -16.08 -7.65 23.97
C ASP A 209 -17.19 -7.62 22.88
N ASN A 210 -17.60 -6.43 22.41
CA ASN A 210 -18.74 -6.24 21.53
C ASN A 210 -18.42 -5.36 20.32
N PHE A 211 -18.71 -5.85 19.12
CA PHE A 211 -18.53 -5.15 17.83
C PHE A 211 -19.76 -4.34 17.37
N ASP A 212 -20.74 -4.05 18.25
CA ASP A 212 -21.98 -3.36 17.89
C ASP A 212 -21.73 -1.94 17.34
N PHE A 213 -20.66 -1.29 17.78
CA PHE A 213 -20.25 0.01 17.28
C PHE A 213 -19.86 -0.04 15.79
N ILE A 214 -19.23 -1.14 15.32
CA ILE A 214 -18.91 -1.35 13.89
C ILE A 214 -20.19 -1.50 13.08
N TYR A 215 -21.12 -2.32 13.57
CA TYR A 215 -22.40 -2.50 12.90
C TYR A 215 -23.14 -1.19 12.69
N SER A 216 -23.15 -0.33 13.73
CA SER A 216 -23.79 0.96 13.68
C SER A 216 -23.15 1.88 12.63
N GLN A 217 -21.80 1.95 12.58
CA GLN A 217 -21.08 2.79 11.62
C GLN A 217 -21.22 2.25 10.19
N VAL A 218 -21.10 0.95 9.98
CA VAL A 218 -21.31 0.34 8.66
C VAL A 218 -22.76 0.53 8.17
N LYS A 219 -23.74 0.40 9.06
CA LYS A 219 -25.15 0.64 8.73
C LYS A 219 -25.37 2.11 8.29
N ASN A 220 -24.83 3.06 9.03
CA ASN A 220 -24.95 4.48 8.70
C ASN A 220 -24.26 4.81 7.38
N LEU A 221 -23.04 4.28 7.17
CA LEU A 221 -22.31 4.47 5.93
C LEU A 221 -23.07 3.88 4.72
N ARG A 222 -23.63 2.67 4.84
CA ARG A 222 -24.47 2.07 3.80
C ARG A 222 -25.64 2.97 3.41
N LYS A 223 -26.36 3.46 4.42
CA LYS A 223 -27.51 4.37 4.20
C LYS A 223 -27.08 5.62 3.45
N LYS A 224 -25.99 6.26 3.85
CA LYS A 224 -25.48 7.48 3.20
C LYS A 224 -25.01 7.23 1.76
N LEU A 225 -24.34 6.10 1.49
CA LEU A 225 -23.94 5.71 0.14
C LEU A 225 -25.16 5.46 -0.75
N GLU A 226 -26.18 4.79 -0.23
CA GLU A 226 -27.43 4.53 -0.94
C GLU A 226 -28.19 5.83 -1.26
N GLU A 227 -28.38 6.71 -0.27
CA GLU A 227 -29.04 8.01 -0.43
C GLU A 227 -28.29 8.93 -1.42
N ALA A 228 -26.97 8.80 -1.50
CA ALA A 228 -26.13 9.53 -2.45
C ALA A 228 -26.15 8.93 -3.86
N GLY A 229 -26.78 7.76 -4.07
CA GLY A 229 -26.80 7.07 -5.36
C GLY A 229 -25.48 6.41 -5.72
N ALA A 230 -24.73 5.88 -4.74
CA ALA A 230 -23.51 5.14 -5.00
C ALA A 230 -23.83 3.82 -5.72
N ASP A 231 -23.03 3.49 -6.74
CA ASP A 231 -23.07 2.22 -7.47
C ASP A 231 -22.24 1.11 -6.80
N ILE A 232 -21.76 1.39 -5.58
CA ILE A 232 -21.07 0.44 -4.73
C ILE A 232 -21.89 0.13 -3.48
N GLU A 233 -21.62 -1.02 -2.87
CA GLU A 233 -22.24 -1.42 -1.60
C GLU A 233 -21.26 -2.21 -0.73
N ILE A 234 -21.42 -2.09 0.58
CA ILE A 234 -20.70 -2.92 1.56
C ILE A 234 -21.58 -4.10 1.91
N LYS A 235 -21.33 -5.29 1.34
CA LYS A 235 -22.07 -6.53 1.66
C LYS A 235 -21.59 -7.15 2.96
N SER A 236 -22.52 -7.67 3.78
CA SER A 236 -22.19 -8.57 4.88
C SER A 236 -21.97 -9.99 4.36
N VAL A 237 -20.89 -10.63 4.79
CA VAL A 237 -20.62 -12.05 4.53
C VAL A 237 -20.81 -12.80 5.84
N TYR A 238 -21.83 -13.64 5.91
CA TYR A 238 -22.21 -14.34 7.14
C TYR A 238 -21.03 -15.18 7.67
N GLY A 239 -20.73 -15.02 8.95
CA GLY A 239 -19.63 -15.71 9.62
C GLY A 239 -18.22 -15.11 9.39
N PHE A 240 -18.04 -14.21 8.42
CA PHE A 240 -16.71 -13.72 8.02
C PHE A 240 -16.50 -12.21 8.19
N GLY A 241 -17.50 -11.38 7.89
CA GLY A 241 -17.33 -9.91 7.99
C GLY A 241 -18.00 -9.13 6.88
N TYR A 242 -17.24 -8.27 6.20
CA TYR A 242 -17.76 -7.34 5.18
C TYR A 242 -16.93 -7.37 3.89
N LYS A 243 -17.56 -6.96 2.78
CA LYS A 243 -16.92 -6.84 1.47
C LYS A 243 -17.50 -5.66 0.71
N LEU A 244 -16.64 -4.82 0.09
CA LEU A 244 -17.09 -3.78 -0.83
C LEU A 244 -17.19 -4.36 -2.23
N VAL A 245 -18.32 -4.12 -2.89
CA VAL A 245 -18.60 -4.58 -4.27
C VAL A 245 -19.33 -3.48 -5.06
N THR A 246 -19.28 -3.56 -6.38
CA THR A 246 -20.20 -2.80 -7.24
C THR A 246 -21.59 -3.40 -7.19
N LYS A 247 -22.63 -2.56 -7.25
CA LYS A 247 -24.01 -3.01 -7.46
C LYS A 247 -24.14 -3.52 -8.89
N GLU A 248 -24.84 -4.63 -9.07
CA GLU A 248 -25.23 -5.17 -10.39
C GLU A 248 -26.37 -4.35 -10.99
#